data_a6d8338f5f3dd472bf53e402f965612a
#
_entry.id   a6d8338f5f3dd472bf53e402f965612a
#
_cell.length_a   1.000
_cell.length_b   1.000
_cell.length_c   1.000
_cell.angle_alpha   90.00
_cell.angle_beta   90.00
_cell.angle_gamma   90.00
#
_symmetry.space_group_name_H-M   'P 1'
#
loop_
_entity.id
_entity.type
_entity.pdbx_description
1 polymer ?
#
loop_
_entity_poly.entity_id
_entity_poly.type
_entity_poly.pdbx_seq_one_letter_code
_entity_poly.pdbx_strand_id
1 'polypeptide(L)'
;TERAALEMKHRGVDVVITLGGDGTNRTIAKVWPDATLVPMSTGTNNVFPSLAEPTVAGAAAGLVANGVVDIDVVAPRSKMIHLRLADGSEDVALVDAVTLANDFVGNRMPVNPTNLRQLLVAVARPDTIGVSSIAGLHASCDVDQDAAILVQCGDGGRWTNAPIAPGLYRKVPVVEVTRVGLGQEIDLVGPTTLAFDGDREHQISEQDPVVAVVRRDGPRVVNVGVALASGASQGI
;
A
#
# COMPACT_ATOMS: atom_id res chain seq x y z
N THR A 1 -6.64 5.31 -15.49
CA THR A 1 -6.79 4.08 -14.66
C THR A 1 -8.21 3.98 -14.11
N GLU A 2 -8.71 4.97 -13.37
CA GLU A 2 -10.02 4.96 -12.69
C GLU A 2 -11.19 4.61 -13.63
N ARG A 3 -11.34 5.36 -14.74
CA ARG A 3 -12.38 5.12 -15.74
C ARG A 3 -12.33 3.69 -16.31
N ALA A 4 -11.13 3.16 -16.54
CA ALA A 4 -10.96 1.79 -17.03
C ALA A 4 -11.38 0.76 -15.97
N ALA A 5 -11.03 0.98 -14.70
CA ALA A 5 -11.43 0.11 -13.59
C ALA A 5 -12.96 0.06 -13.41
N LEU A 6 -13.63 1.22 -13.47
CA LEU A 6 -15.09 1.32 -13.41
C LEU A 6 -15.77 0.58 -14.58
N GLU A 7 -15.23 0.71 -15.79
CA GLU A 7 -15.76 0.01 -16.97
C GLU A 7 -15.58 -1.51 -16.87
N MET A 8 -14.41 -1.98 -16.38
CA MET A 8 -14.18 -3.41 -16.15
C MET A 8 -15.13 -3.96 -15.07
N LYS A 9 -15.30 -3.23 -13.96
CA LYS A 9 -16.27 -3.56 -12.91
C LYS A 9 -17.69 -3.68 -13.47
N HIS A 10 -18.12 -2.69 -14.26
CA HIS A 10 -19.45 -2.67 -14.87
C HIS A 10 -19.67 -3.85 -15.82
N ARG A 11 -18.64 -4.29 -16.53
CA ARG A 11 -18.67 -5.45 -17.42
C ARG A 11 -18.56 -6.79 -16.72
N GLY A 12 -18.38 -6.82 -15.39
CA GLY A 12 -18.26 -8.06 -14.62
C GLY A 12 -16.95 -8.81 -14.91
N VAL A 13 -15.84 -8.09 -15.06
CA VAL A 13 -14.51 -8.71 -15.22
C VAL A 13 -14.12 -9.40 -13.92
N ASP A 14 -13.78 -10.70 -13.98
CA ASP A 14 -13.45 -11.50 -12.79
C ASP A 14 -12.05 -11.21 -12.24
N VAL A 15 -11.06 -11.01 -13.12
CA VAL A 15 -9.65 -10.80 -12.72
C VAL A 15 -9.02 -9.72 -13.59
N VAL A 16 -8.27 -8.81 -12.97
CA VAL A 16 -7.53 -7.75 -13.67
C VAL A 16 -6.04 -7.94 -13.44
N ILE A 17 -5.28 -8.09 -14.53
CA ILE A 17 -3.82 -7.99 -14.48
C ILE A 17 -3.46 -6.50 -14.58
N THR A 18 -2.84 -5.95 -13.54
CA THR A 18 -2.39 -4.55 -13.54
C THR A 18 -0.90 -4.46 -13.85
N LEU A 19 -0.51 -3.52 -14.70
CA LEU A 19 0.87 -3.19 -14.99
C LEU A 19 1.15 -1.77 -14.45
N GLY A 20 1.79 -1.69 -13.29
CA GLY A 20 2.01 -0.39 -12.64
C GLY A 20 2.63 -0.48 -11.26
N GLY A 21 2.57 0.64 -10.53
CA GLY A 21 3.04 0.77 -9.16
C GLY A 21 1.90 0.78 -8.14
N ASP A 22 2.25 1.16 -6.91
CA ASP A 22 1.32 1.26 -5.78
C ASP A 22 0.17 2.23 -6.11
N GLY A 23 0.45 3.42 -6.65
CA GLY A 23 -0.55 4.41 -7.05
C GLY A 23 -1.53 3.92 -8.13
N THR A 24 -1.09 3.07 -9.08
CA THR A 24 -1.99 2.47 -10.07
C THR A 24 -3.00 1.54 -9.40
N ASN A 25 -2.54 0.69 -8.50
CA ASN A 25 -3.38 -0.25 -7.76
C ASN A 25 -4.29 0.46 -6.77
N ARG A 26 -3.80 1.51 -6.09
CA ARG A 26 -4.60 2.40 -5.23
C ARG A 26 -5.77 3.01 -6.00
N THR A 27 -5.51 3.55 -7.20
CA THR A 27 -6.57 4.14 -8.06
C THR A 27 -7.67 3.13 -8.37
N ILE A 28 -7.33 1.86 -8.59
CA ILE A 28 -8.32 0.79 -8.79
C ILE A 28 -9.06 0.49 -7.49
N ALA A 29 -8.34 0.30 -6.38
CA ALA A 29 -8.90 0.00 -5.08
C ALA A 29 -9.91 1.06 -4.61
N LYS A 30 -9.62 2.35 -4.88
CA LYS A 30 -10.51 3.48 -4.54
C LYS A 30 -11.90 3.36 -5.17
N VAL A 31 -12.00 2.92 -6.42
CA VAL A 31 -13.28 2.82 -7.14
C VAL A 31 -13.84 1.40 -7.21
N TRP A 32 -12.99 0.42 -6.97
CA TRP A 32 -13.36 -0.99 -7.00
C TRP A 32 -12.62 -1.79 -5.91
N PRO A 33 -12.97 -1.61 -4.63
CA PRO A 33 -12.29 -2.28 -3.51
C PRO A 33 -12.43 -3.80 -3.51
N ASP A 34 -13.43 -4.34 -4.22
CA ASP A 34 -13.66 -5.80 -4.36
C ASP A 34 -12.96 -6.42 -5.58
N ALA A 35 -12.15 -5.66 -6.33
CA ALA A 35 -11.44 -6.18 -7.49
C ALA A 35 -10.53 -7.37 -7.12
N THR A 36 -10.43 -8.35 -8.02
CA THR A 36 -9.41 -9.40 -7.95
C THR A 36 -8.27 -9.02 -8.87
N LEU A 37 -7.08 -8.80 -8.31
CA LEU A 37 -5.92 -8.26 -9.01
C LEU A 37 -4.79 -9.28 -9.09
N VAL A 38 -4.11 -9.32 -10.23
CA VAL A 38 -2.74 -9.83 -10.38
C VAL A 38 -1.85 -8.59 -10.58
N PRO A 39 -1.35 -7.97 -9.50
CA PRO A 39 -0.60 -6.73 -9.62
C PRO A 39 0.85 -7.00 -9.99
N MET A 40 1.24 -6.57 -11.19
CA MET A 40 2.60 -6.70 -11.71
C MET A 40 3.33 -5.37 -11.63
N SER A 41 4.47 -5.36 -10.95
CA SER A 41 5.31 -4.19 -10.83
C SER A 41 6.03 -3.88 -12.13
N THR A 42 5.93 -2.64 -12.57
CA THR A 42 6.71 -2.08 -13.70
C THR A 42 7.78 -1.11 -13.25
N GLY A 43 7.97 -0.95 -11.95
CA GLY A 43 8.94 -0.03 -11.33
C GLY A 43 9.80 -0.73 -10.28
N THR A 44 10.68 0.05 -9.67
CA THR A 44 11.67 -0.43 -8.69
C THR A 44 11.36 -0.03 -7.25
N ASN A 45 10.27 0.74 -7.04
CA ASN A 45 9.92 1.33 -5.74
C ASN A 45 8.47 1.02 -5.38
N ASN A 46 8.06 -0.24 -5.58
CA ASN A 46 6.70 -0.68 -5.31
C ASN A 46 6.68 -1.73 -4.20
N VAL A 47 5.62 -1.73 -3.42
CA VAL A 47 5.39 -2.66 -2.30
C VAL A 47 4.17 -3.55 -2.56
N PHE A 48 3.10 -2.99 -3.10
CA PHE A 48 1.85 -3.71 -3.35
C PHE A 48 1.96 -4.66 -4.55
N PRO A 49 2.42 -4.24 -5.77
CA PRO A 49 2.61 -5.16 -6.87
C PRO A 49 3.93 -5.93 -6.76
N SER A 50 3.94 -7.15 -7.25
CA SER A 50 5.14 -8.01 -7.29
C SER A 50 5.79 -8.03 -8.67
N LEU A 51 7.08 -8.38 -8.71
CA LEU A 51 7.75 -8.74 -9.94
C LEU A 51 7.34 -10.19 -10.29
N ALA A 52 6.66 -10.36 -11.41
CA ALA A 52 6.24 -11.66 -11.90
C ALA A 52 6.48 -11.74 -13.41
N GLU A 53 6.78 -12.95 -13.90
CA GLU A 53 6.88 -13.21 -15.34
C GLU A 53 5.45 -13.22 -15.95
N PRO A 54 5.19 -12.50 -17.06
CA PRO A 54 3.84 -12.33 -17.61
C PRO A 54 3.12 -13.64 -17.97
N THR A 55 3.84 -14.64 -18.44
CA THR A 55 3.24 -15.93 -18.83
C THR A 55 2.62 -16.64 -17.62
N VAL A 56 3.35 -16.70 -16.50
CA VAL A 56 2.85 -17.35 -15.28
C VAL A 56 1.79 -16.53 -14.58
N ALA A 57 1.89 -15.19 -14.65
CA ALA A 57 0.86 -14.29 -14.14
C ALA A 57 -0.46 -14.46 -14.91
N GLY A 58 -0.39 -14.55 -16.26
CA GLY A 58 -1.52 -14.83 -17.12
C GLY A 58 -2.16 -16.19 -16.86
N ALA A 59 -1.35 -17.23 -16.66
CA ALA A 59 -1.85 -18.56 -16.30
C ALA A 59 -2.59 -18.55 -14.95
N ALA A 60 -2.02 -17.93 -13.92
CA ALA A 60 -2.67 -17.80 -12.61
C ALA A 60 -4.00 -17.03 -12.70
N ALA A 61 -4.03 -15.92 -13.46
CA ALA A 61 -5.25 -15.15 -13.71
C ALA A 61 -6.31 -16.01 -14.40
N GLY A 62 -5.92 -16.83 -15.38
CA GLY A 62 -6.82 -17.76 -16.07
C GLY A 62 -7.41 -18.83 -15.14
N LEU A 63 -6.61 -19.40 -14.23
CA LEU A 63 -7.10 -20.37 -13.24
C LEU A 63 -8.17 -19.77 -12.31
N VAL A 64 -7.93 -18.53 -11.85
CA VAL A 64 -8.88 -17.81 -10.99
C VAL A 64 -10.15 -17.45 -11.76
N ALA A 65 -10.01 -16.85 -12.95
CA ALA A 65 -11.15 -16.40 -13.75
C ALA A 65 -12.09 -17.54 -14.20
N ASN A 66 -11.54 -18.75 -14.38
CA ASN A 66 -12.34 -19.93 -14.73
C ASN A 66 -12.83 -20.74 -13.50
N GLY A 67 -12.60 -20.25 -12.29
CA GLY A 67 -13.02 -20.92 -11.06
C GLY A 67 -12.36 -22.28 -10.82
N VAL A 68 -11.18 -22.51 -11.42
CA VAL A 68 -10.42 -23.76 -11.27
C VAL A 68 -9.83 -23.86 -9.87
N VAL A 69 -9.47 -22.75 -9.26
CA VAL A 69 -8.84 -22.68 -7.94
C VAL A 69 -9.72 -21.90 -6.96
N ASP A 70 -9.63 -22.24 -5.68
CA ASP A 70 -10.38 -21.55 -4.63
C ASP A 70 -9.83 -20.14 -4.42
N ILE A 71 -10.63 -19.13 -4.75
CA ILE A 71 -10.27 -17.72 -4.67
C ILE A 71 -9.91 -17.28 -3.25
N ASP A 72 -10.55 -17.85 -2.24
CA ASP A 72 -10.28 -17.50 -0.83
C ASP A 72 -8.91 -17.98 -0.37
N VAL A 73 -8.39 -19.04 -1.00
CA VAL A 73 -7.06 -19.59 -0.74
C VAL A 73 -5.99 -18.84 -1.55
N VAL A 74 -6.24 -18.61 -2.84
CA VAL A 74 -5.19 -18.11 -3.76
C VAL A 74 -5.18 -16.60 -3.89
N ALA A 75 -6.24 -15.90 -3.48
CA ALA A 75 -6.38 -14.46 -3.60
C ALA A 75 -7.00 -13.84 -2.33
N PRO A 76 -6.28 -13.83 -1.20
CA PRO A 76 -6.76 -13.20 0.02
C PRO A 76 -6.97 -11.69 -0.18
N ARG A 77 -7.84 -11.08 0.63
CA ARG A 77 -8.03 -9.63 0.64
C ARG A 77 -6.79 -8.93 1.18
N SER A 78 -6.40 -7.84 0.53
CA SER A 78 -5.34 -6.97 1.02
C SER A 78 -5.81 -6.10 2.18
N LYS A 79 -4.84 -5.63 2.96
CA LYS A 79 -5.07 -4.50 3.87
C LYS A 79 -5.25 -3.23 3.05
N MET A 80 -6.06 -2.29 3.56
CA MET A 80 -6.26 -0.97 3.00
C MET A 80 -6.37 0.05 4.14
N ILE A 81 -5.72 1.18 3.98
CA ILE A 81 -5.81 2.31 4.89
C ILE A 81 -6.95 3.18 4.40
N HIS A 82 -7.98 3.36 5.22
CA HIS A 82 -9.06 4.31 4.98
C HIS A 82 -8.73 5.62 5.66
N LEU A 83 -8.91 6.72 4.96
CA LEU A 83 -8.62 8.06 5.44
C LEU A 83 -9.89 8.91 5.34
N ARG A 84 -10.26 9.52 6.46
CA ARG A 84 -11.39 10.47 6.56
C ARG A 84 -10.82 11.85 6.86
N LEU A 85 -10.98 12.76 5.91
CA LEU A 85 -10.54 14.14 6.02
C LEU A 85 -11.55 14.98 6.82
N ALA A 86 -11.13 16.14 7.32
CA ALA A 86 -11.96 17.01 8.14
C ALA A 86 -13.20 17.57 7.40
N ASP A 87 -13.13 17.72 6.08
CA ASP A 87 -14.27 18.12 5.24
C ASP A 87 -15.29 17.00 4.99
N GLY A 88 -15.06 15.81 5.55
CA GLY A 88 -15.87 14.61 5.38
C GLY A 88 -15.58 13.82 4.12
N SER A 89 -14.63 14.25 3.29
CA SER A 89 -14.19 13.45 2.16
C SER A 89 -13.36 12.25 2.61
N GLU A 90 -13.35 11.19 1.79
CA GLU A 90 -12.63 9.95 2.07
C GLU A 90 -11.60 9.65 0.98
N ASP A 91 -10.49 9.06 1.39
CA ASP A 91 -9.49 8.52 0.48
C ASP A 91 -8.94 7.20 1.02
N VAL A 92 -8.11 6.51 0.22
CA VAL A 92 -7.54 5.21 0.58
C VAL A 92 -6.05 5.15 0.23
N ALA A 93 -5.32 4.29 0.94
CA ALA A 93 -3.97 3.88 0.58
C ALA A 93 -3.82 2.35 0.73
N LEU A 94 -2.93 1.73 -0.03
CA LEU A 94 -2.69 0.29 0.02
C LEU A 94 -1.44 -0.07 0.84
N VAL A 95 -0.45 0.81 0.85
CA VAL A 95 0.85 0.56 1.49
C VAL A 95 1.07 1.48 2.66
N ASP A 96 1.01 2.79 2.45
CA ASP A 96 1.31 3.77 3.49
C ASP A 96 0.52 5.07 3.36
N ALA A 97 0.34 5.73 4.53
CA ALA A 97 -0.12 7.10 4.66
C ALA A 97 0.88 7.86 5.53
N VAL A 98 1.41 8.97 5.01
CA VAL A 98 2.56 9.69 5.58
C VAL A 98 2.28 11.16 5.72
N THR A 99 2.65 11.74 6.86
CA THR A 99 2.63 13.19 7.07
C THR A 99 4.04 13.78 6.91
N LEU A 100 4.14 14.84 6.12
CA LEU A 100 5.39 15.49 5.72
C LEU A 100 5.34 16.99 6.06
N ALA A 101 6.17 17.45 6.98
CA ALA A 101 6.37 18.88 7.18
C ALA A 101 7.17 19.48 6.00
N ASN A 102 6.98 20.77 5.73
CA ASN A 102 7.72 21.49 4.69
C ASN A 102 7.73 20.79 3.32
N ASP A 103 6.60 20.20 2.94
CA ASP A 103 6.39 19.58 1.63
C ASP A 103 5.12 20.16 1.00
N PHE A 104 4.79 19.82 -0.25
CA PHE A 104 3.63 20.35 -0.95
C PHE A 104 2.99 19.30 -1.88
N VAL A 105 1.70 19.48 -2.12
CA VAL A 105 0.91 18.62 -2.99
C VAL A 105 1.51 18.59 -4.40
N GLY A 106 1.60 17.40 -4.98
CA GLY A 106 2.17 17.16 -6.32
C GLY A 106 3.69 17.12 -6.38
N ASN A 107 4.41 17.27 -5.25
CA ASN A 107 5.86 17.06 -5.22
C ASN A 107 6.18 15.59 -5.52
N ARG A 108 7.07 15.36 -6.50
CA ARG A 108 7.50 14.02 -6.93
C ARG A 108 8.95 13.70 -6.57
N MET A 109 9.61 14.58 -5.84
CA MET A 109 10.96 14.34 -5.37
C MET A 109 10.98 13.24 -4.28
N PRO A 110 12.08 12.49 -4.15
CA PRO A 110 12.26 11.58 -3.02
C PRO A 110 12.00 12.31 -1.70
N VAL A 111 11.40 11.59 -0.75
CA VAL A 111 11.09 12.15 0.57
C VAL A 111 12.36 12.65 1.25
N ASN A 112 12.31 13.89 1.77
CA ASN A 112 13.33 14.36 2.68
C ASN A 112 13.07 13.77 4.09
N PRO A 113 13.96 12.94 4.65
CA PRO A 113 13.74 12.29 5.93
C PRO A 113 13.47 13.23 7.11
N THR A 114 14.00 14.44 7.06
CA THR A 114 13.78 15.45 8.12
C THR A 114 12.37 16.05 8.09
N ASN A 115 11.64 15.86 6.98
CA ASN A 115 10.27 16.30 6.82
C ASN A 115 9.26 15.26 7.33
N LEU A 116 9.66 14.00 7.49
CA LEU A 116 8.79 12.95 7.99
C LEU A 116 8.31 13.25 9.42
N ARG A 117 7.01 13.01 9.67
CA ARG A 117 6.37 13.15 10.99
C ARG A 117 5.73 11.85 11.43
N GLN A 118 4.69 11.39 10.75
CA GLN A 118 3.99 10.14 11.04
C GLN A 118 3.96 9.28 9.79
N LEU A 119 4.21 7.99 9.96
CA LEU A 119 4.13 6.99 8.90
C LEU A 119 3.21 5.88 9.39
N LEU A 120 1.99 5.81 8.87
CA LEU A 120 1.12 4.65 9.07
C LEU A 120 1.33 3.69 7.90
N VAL A 121 1.85 2.51 8.17
CA VAL A 121 2.31 1.56 7.15
C VAL A 121 1.55 0.24 7.28
N ALA A 122 0.72 -0.08 6.30
CA ALA A 122 -0.04 -1.33 6.26
C ALA A 122 0.84 -2.54 5.93
N VAL A 123 1.88 -2.33 5.09
CA VAL A 123 2.86 -3.36 4.73
C VAL A 123 4.26 -2.85 4.99
N ALA A 124 4.87 -3.28 6.11
CA ALA A 124 6.18 -2.84 6.58
C ALA A 124 7.22 -3.96 6.38
N ARG A 125 8.08 -3.80 5.37
CA ARG A 125 9.08 -4.81 5.00
C ARG A 125 10.46 -4.19 4.87
N PRO A 126 11.51 -4.79 5.48
CA PRO A 126 12.87 -4.26 5.42
C PRO A 126 13.54 -4.42 4.06
N ASP A 127 13.02 -5.31 3.20
CA ASP A 127 13.53 -5.62 1.85
C ASP A 127 12.86 -4.78 0.74
N THR A 128 12.15 -3.71 1.11
CA THR A 128 11.52 -2.76 0.18
C THR A 128 12.29 -1.43 0.15
N ILE A 129 11.79 -0.48 -0.64
CA ILE A 129 12.33 0.88 -0.73
C ILE A 129 11.24 1.88 -0.32
N GLY A 130 11.64 3.01 0.26
CA GLY A 130 10.71 4.05 0.70
C GLY A 130 10.21 3.87 2.12
N VAL A 131 8.98 4.31 2.38
CA VAL A 131 8.40 4.38 3.73
C VAL A 131 8.22 3.01 4.35
N SER A 132 7.80 2.02 3.57
CA SER A 132 7.64 0.63 4.03
C SER A 132 8.93 0.07 4.65
N SER A 133 10.09 0.35 4.02
CA SER A 133 11.38 -0.08 4.55
C SER A 133 11.74 0.59 5.87
N ILE A 134 11.40 1.88 6.05
CA ILE A 134 11.66 2.61 7.31
C ILE A 134 10.96 1.89 8.46
N ALA A 135 9.68 1.59 8.31
CA ALA A 135 8.92 0.85 9.30
C ALA A 135 9.44 -0.59 9.47
N GLY A 136 9.68 -1.30 8.37
CA GLY A 136 10.12 -2.69 8.34
C GLY A 136 11.47 -2.95 9.01
N LEU A 137 12.39 -1.99 8.98
CA LEU A 137 13.68 -2.05 9.68
C LEU A 137 13.53 -2.04 11.21
N HIS A 138 12.39 -1.59 11.73
CA HIS A 138 12.10 -1.56 13.17
C HIS A 138 11.12 -2.66 13.58
N ALA A 139 10.05 -2.84 12.80
CA ALA A 139 9.00 -3.81 13.08
C ALA A 139 8.38 -4.29 11.76
N SER A 140 8.63 -5.53 11.40
CA SER A 140 8.03 -6.13 10.20
C SER A 140 6.53 -6.36 10.39
N CYS A 141 5.76 -6.08 9.34
CA CYS A 141 4.34 -6.37 9.25
C CYS A 141 3.98 -6.70 7.80
N ASP A 142 3.91 -7.98 7.47
CA ASP A 142 3.65 -8.43 6.09
C ASP A 142 2.15 -8.40 5.74
N VAL A 143 1.83 -8.77 4.51
CA VAL A 143 0.47 -8.71 3.94
C VAL A 143 -0.54 -9.61 4.67
N ASP A 144 -0.09 -10.74 5.24
CA ASP A 144 -0.91 -11.73 5.96
C ASP A 144 -1.19 -11.37 7.43
N GLN A 145 -0.43 -10.42 8.00
CA GLN A 145 -0.56 -10.04 9.40
C GLN A 145 -1.68 -9.01 9.62
N ASP A 146 -2.55 -9.25 10.60
CA ASP A 146 -3.66 -8.37 10.97
C ASP A 146 -3.22 -7.20 11.85
N ALA A 147 -2.30 -6.42 11.32
CA ALA A 147 -1.75 -5.24 11.97
C ALA A 147 -1.20 -4.24 10.92
N ALA A 148 -0.84 -3.06 11.40
CA ALA A 148 -0.05 -2.05 10.73
C ALA A 148 1.05 -1.53 11.66
N ILE A 149 1.97 -0.75 11.13
CA ILE A 149 3.03 -0.11 11.92
C ILE A 149 2.87 1.40 11.83
N LEU A 150 2.79 2.05 12.98
CA LEU A 150 2.87 3.51 13.10
C LEU A 150 4.27 3.89 13.54
N VAL A 151 4.93 4.74 12.76
CA VAL A 151 6.25 5.30 13.07
C VAL A 151 6.10 6.79 13.31
N GLN A 152 6.60 7.27 14.43
CA GLN A 152 6.75 8.70 14.71
C GLN A 152 8.19 9.11 14.39
N CYS A 153 8.36 10.17 13.61
CA CYS A 153 9.65 10.73 13.22
C CYS A 153 9.79 12.17 13.73
N GLY A 154 11.00 12.58 14.08
CA GLY A 154 11.24 13.93 14.53
C GLY A 154 12.52 14.09 15.34
N ASP A 155 12.69 15.29 15.91
CA ASP A 155 13.86 15.64 16.69
C ASP A 155 14.02 14.75 17.93
N GLY A 156 15.27 14.39 18.25
CA GLY A 156 15.58 13.48 19.36
C GLY A 156 15.42 11.99 19.03
N GLY A 157 14.92 11.64 17.85
CA GLY A 157 14.76 10.27 17.43
C GLY A 157 16.09 9.55 17.16
N ARG A 158 16.06 8.22 17.27
CA ARG A 158 17.18 7.36 16.88
C ARG A 158 17.33 7.38 15.35
N TRP A 159 18.54 7.66 14.88
CA TRP A 159 18.82 7.66 13.44
C TRP A 159 18.85 6.24 12.87
N THR A 160 18.00 5.99 11.89
CA THR A 160 17.94 4.73 11.13
C THR A 160 18.33 4.99 9.69
N ASN A 161 19.29 4.23 9.17
CA ASN A 161 19.70 4.34 7.77
C ASN A 161 18.78 3.48 6.91
N ALA A 162 17.94 4.11 6.08
CA ALA A 162 16.94 3.44 5.28
C ALA A 162 17.08 3.76 3.77
N PRO A 163 16.75 2.82 2.87
CA PRO A 163 16.71 3.04 1.43
C PRO A 163 15.44 3.81 1.05
N ILE A 164 15.51 5.14 0.95
CA ILE A 164 14.35 5.99 0.67
C ILE A 164 13.99 6.10 -0.82
N ALA A 165 14.92 5.76 -1.69
CA ALA A 165 14.74 5.66 -3.14
C ALA A 165 15.80 4.71 -3.72
N PRO A 166 15.65 4.21 -4.96
CA PRO A 166 16.64 3.36 -5.60
C PRO A 166 18.04 3.98 -5.60
N GLY A 167 19.01 3.27 -5.02
CA GLY A 167 20.39 3.75 -4.87
C GLY A 167 20.59 4.86 -3.83
N LEU A 168 19.56 5.25 -3.09
CA LEU A 168 19.61 6.38 -2.17
C LEU A 168 19.27 5.98 -0.73
N TYR A 169 20.28 5.83 0.11
CA TYR A 169 20.14 5.68 1.55
C TYR A 169 20.18 7.02 2.27
N ARG A 170 19.33 7.20 3.27
CA ARG A 170 19.30 8.39 4.13
C ARG A 170 19.04 8.00 5.57
N LYS A 171 19.54 8.82 6.49
CA LYS A 171 19.23 8.71 7.91
C LYS A 171 17.86 9.31 8.20
N VAL A 172 17.00 8.54 8.84
CA VAL A 172 15.65 8.92 9.26
C VAL A 172 15.60 8.99 10.79
N PRO A 173 15.14 10.09 11.39
CA PRO A 173 15.06 10.22 12.85
C PRO A 173 13.76 9.57 13.35
N VAL A 174 13.83 8.34 13.86
CA VAL A 174 12.69 7.57 14.38
C VAL A 174 12.59 7.75 15.89
N VAL A 175 11.48 8.30 16.37
CA VAL A 175 11.21 8.56 17.80
C VAL A 175 10.54 7.36 18.44
N GLU A 176 9.49 6.83 17.79
CA GLU A 176 8.67 5.75 18.32
C GLU A 176 8.17 4.85 17.19
N VAL A 177 8.00 3.57 17.51
CA VAL A 177 7.40 2.58 16.59
C VAL A 177 6.35 1.78 17.36
N THR A 178 5.12 1.83 16.89
CA THR A 178 3.97 1.19 17.53
C THR A 178 3.29 0.23 16.57
N ARG A 179 2.95 -0.98 17.04
CA ARG A 179 2.12 -1.91 16.29
C ARG A 179 0.65 -1.56 16.53
N VAL A 180 -0.09 -1.37 15.44
CA VAL A 180 -1.49 -0.94 15.43
C VAL A 180 -2.37 -2.10 14.96
N GLY A 181 -3.43 -2.42 15.69
CA GLY A 181 -4.41 -3.44 15.30
C GLY A 181 -5.33 -2.94 14.18
N LEU A 182 -5.89 -3.87 13.39
CA LEU A 182 -6.92 -3.51 12.40
C LEU A 182 -8.15 -2.90 13.10
N GLY A 183 -8.75 -1.90 12.47
CA GLY A 183 -9.90 -1.17 13.00
C GLY A 183 -9.57 -0.09 14.03
N GLN A 184 -8.33 0.05 14.48
CA GLN A 184 -7.91 1.12 15.37
C GLN A 184 -7.83 2.44 14.61
N GLU A 185 -8.45 3.50 15.15
CA GLU A 185 -8.34 4.86 14.63
C GLU A 185 -7.00 5.50 15.02
N ILE A 186 -6.38 6.16 14.06
CA ILE A 186 -5.11 6.87 14.21
C ILE A 186 -5.28 8.28 13.66
N ASP A 187 -4.99 9.28 14.48
CA ASP A 187 -4.98 10.67 14.05
C ASP A 187 -3.66 11.01 13.35
N LEU A 188 -3.76 11.41 12.09
CA LEU A 188 -2.66 12.00 11.34
C LEU A 188 -2.76 13.51 11.43
N VAL A 189 -1.75 14.15 12.05
CA VAL A 189 -1.83 15.55 12.49
C VAL A 189 -1.00 16.47 11.61
N GLY A 190 -1.55 17.69 11.39
CA GLY A 190 -0.87 18.78 10.70
C GLY A 190 -0.18 19.78 11.66
N PRO A 191 0.38 20.90 11.12
CA PRO A 191 0.30 21.27 9.69
C PRO A 191 1.32 20.49 8.85
N THR A 192 0.84 19.70 7.90
CA THR A 192 1.67 18.80 7.07
C THR A 192 1.05 18.56 5.70
N THR A 193 1.87 18.09 4.78
CA THR A 193 1.41 17.45 3.55
C THR A 193 1.15 15.97 3.82
N LEU A 194 0.00 15.49 3.44
CA LEU A 194 -0.39 14.09 3.54
C LEU A 194 -0.11 13.39 2.20
N ALA A 195 0.64 12.30 2.26
CA ALA A 195 1.01 11.50 1.11
C ALA A 195 0.49 10.06 1.28
N PHE A 196 0.08 9.44 0.17
CA PHE A 196 -0.41 8.07 0.09
C PHE A 196 0.33 7.32 -1.01
N ASP A 197 0.87 6.14 -0.69
CA ASP A 197 1.51 5.26 -1.66
C ASP A 197 2.52 6.01 -2.57
N GLY A 198 3.23 6.99 -1.98
CA GLY A 198 4.22 7.83 -2.64
C GLY A 198 3.74 9.15 -3.25
N ASP A 199 2.43 9.36 -3.43
CA ASP A 199 1.86 10.60 -3.99
C ASP A 199 1.44 11.59 -2.89
N ARG A 200 1.82 12.89 -3.03
CA ARG A 200 1.40 13.98 -2.12
C ARG A 200 0.05 14.52 -2.58
N GLU A 201 -0.99 14.20 -1.80
CA GLU A 201 -2.38 14.43 -2.22
C GLU A 201 -3.06 15.59 -1.51
N HIS A 202 -2.84 15.78 -0.20
CA HIS A 202 -3.57 16.76 0.59
C HIS A 202 -2.65 17.61 1.46
N GLN A 203 -3.07 18.85 1.73
CA GLN A 203 -2.56 19.64 2.85
C GLN A 203 -3.52 19.50 4.03
N ILE A 204 -3.01 19.22 5.21
CA ILE A 204 -3.80 19.18 6.44
C ILE A 204 -3.32 20.25 7.41
N SER A 205 -4.27 20.89 8.08
CA SER A 205 -3.99 21.91 9.08
C SER A 205 -3.81 21.28 10.47
N GLU A 206 -3.38 22.08 11.44
CA GLU A 206 -3.25 21.63 12.83
C GLU A 206 -4.60 21.35 13.47
N GLN A 207 -5.65 22.09 13.06
CA GLN A 207 -7.00 21.98 13.61
C GLN A 207 -7.84 20.87 12.97
N ASP A 208 -7.40 20.35 11.82
CA ASP A 208 -8.17 19.42 10.99
C ASP A 208 -7.41 18.10 10.81
N PRO A 209 -7.28 17.25 11.85
CA PRO A 209 -6.60 15.97 11.73
C PRO A 209 -7.36 15.05 10.77
N VAL A 210 -6.60 14.18 10.11
CA VAL A 210 -7.15 13.11 9.28
C VAL A 210 -7.19 11.83 10.10
N VAL A 211 -8.37 11.21 10.19
CA VAL A 211 -8.52 9.92 10.87
C VAL A 211 -8.20 8.80 9.88
N ALA A 212 -7.21 7.98 10.20
CA ALA A 212 -6.80 6.82 9.42
C ALA A 212 -7.17 5.52 10.16
N VAL A 213 -7.68 4.53 9.41
CA VAL A 213 -8.02 3.19 9.92
C VAL A 213 -7.53 2.14 8.92
N VAL A 214 -6.82 1.12 9.39
CA VAL A 214 -6.42 0.00 8.55
C VAL A 214 -7.42 -1.14 8.67
N ARG A 215 -7.91 -1.65 7.52
CA ARG A 215 -8.84 -2.79 7.46
C ARG A 215 -8.36 -3.81 6.43
N ARG A 216 -8.85 -5.05 6.53
CA ARG A 216 -8.61 -6.11 5.53
C ARG A 216 -9.81 -6.20 4.58
N ASP A 217 -10.11 -5.14 3.89
CA ASP A 217 -11.25 -5.00 2.96
C ASP A 217 -10.84 -4.46 1.58
N GLY A 218 -9.54 -4.35 1.33
CA GLY A 218 -8.99 -3.99 0.04
C GLY A 218 -9.15 -5.07 -1.03
N PRO A 219 -8.63 -4.83 -2.24
CA PRO A 219 -8.69 -5.77 -3.36
C PRO A 219 -8.13 -7.14 -2.99
N ARG A 220 -8.68 -8.18 -3.62
CA ARG A 220 -8.06 -9.50 -3.59
C ARG A 220 -6.76 -9.48 -4.41
N VAL A 221 -5.71 -10.07 -3.88
CA VAL A 221 -4.40 -10.14 -4.54
C VAL A 221 -4.06 -11.59 -4.81
N VAL A 222 -4.01 -11.95 -6.08
CA VAL A 222 -3.69 -13.31 -6.50
C VAL A 222 -2.22 -13.60 -6.21
N ASN A 223 -1.97 -14.60 -5.37
CA ASN A 223 -0.65 -15.18 -5.22
C ASN A 223 -0.39 -16.15 -6.38
N VAL A 224 0.41 -15.71 -7.35
CA VAL A 224 0.68 -16.44 -8.58
C VAL A 224 1.23 -17.84 -8.29
N GLY A 225 2.17 -17.97 -7.35
CA GLY A 225 2.75 -19.26 -7.01
C GLY A 225 1.75 -20.23 -6.40
N VAL A 226 0.91 -19.73 -5.46
CA VAL A 226 -0.13 -20.56 -4.82
C VAL A 226 -1.20 -20.96 -5.82
N ALA A 227 -1.63 -20.06 -6.70
CA ALA A 227 -2.64 -20.34 -7.73
C ALA A 227 -2.16 -21.44 -8.70
N LEU A 228 -0.92 -21.33 -9.18
CA LEU A 228 -0.35 -22.35 -10.07
C LEU A 228 -0.16 -23.70 -9.38
N ALA A 229 0.33 -23.72 -8.15
CA ALA A 229 0.48 -24.96 -7.37
C ALA A 229 -0.89 -25.63 -7.11
N SER A 230 -1.92 -24.83 -6.79
CA SER A 230 -3.28 -25.32 -6.61
C SER A 230 -3.85 -25.90 -7.90
N GLY A 231 -3.67 -25.24 -9.05
CA GLY A 231 -4.08 -25.74 -10.36
C GLY A 231 -3.37 -27.05 -10.73
N ALA A 232 -2.05 -27.12 -10.54
CA ALA A 232 -1.27 -28.32 -10.80
C ALA A 232 -1.76 -29.54 -9.96
N SER A 233 -2.18 -29.34 -8.72
CA SER A 233 -2.74 -30.39 -7.88
C SER A 233 -4.08 -30.94 -8.40
N GLN A 234 -4.74 -30.23 -9.28
CA GLN A 234 -5.99 -30.64 -9.93
C GLN A 234 -5.80 -31.23 -11.33
N GLY A 235 -4.55 -31.40 -11.74
CA GLY A 235 -4.19 -32.04 -13.02
C GLY A 235 -4.15 -31.12 -14.23
N ILE A 236 -4.00 -29.81 -13.98
CA ILE A 236 -3.91 -28.77 -15.02
C ILE A 236 -2.48 -28.27 -15.15
#